data_a8ec23d85e9d0a7a23d9a6cab0eb9930
#
_entry.id   a8ec23d85e9d0a7a23d9a6cab0eb9930
#
_cell.length_a   1.000
_cell.length_b   1.000
_cell.length_c   1.000
_cell.angle_alpha   90.00
_cell.angle_beta   90.00
_cell.angle_gamma   90.00
#
_symmetry.space_group_name_H-M   'P 1'
#
loop_
_entity.id
_entity.type
_entity.pdbx_description
1 polymer ?
#
loop_
_entity_poly.entity_id
_entity_poly.type
_entity_poly.pdbx_seq_one_letter_code
_entity_poly.pdbx_strand_id
1 'polypeptide(L)'
;MNVTTAIPSRNSRLSYDRARLAACAQAIIAAGRKLGAQGLTPATSSNFSMRLDSSHAAVTVSGRDKGALTPDDIMVVDMGGNAVGSSARPSAETLLHTHIYQRFADANAVLHTHSRTQTVASRLFAPAGHVSLDGYELLKVFAGQTTHETHIDVPVFPNTQHMPELVERVDAWIRADKPLYGYLIDGHGIYTWGRDMAEAERHIEAFEFLLGCELDLRRLKS
;
A
#
# COMPACT_ATOMS: atom_id res chain seq x y z
N MET A 1 58.84 16.52 -2.14
CA MET A 1 57.87 16.13 -3.15
C MET A 1 56.59 15.79 -2.41
N ASN A 2 55.65 16.75 -2.39
CA ASN A 2 54.33 16.54 -1.76
C ASN A 2 53.39 15.96 -2.78
N VAL A 3 52.96 14.72 -2.57
CA VAL A 3 51.93 14.08 -3.38
C VAL A 3 50.60 14.43 -2.73
N THR A 4 49.89 15.39 -3.33
CA THR A 4 48.49 15.71 -2.97
C THR A 4 47.60 14.67 -3.58
N THR A 5 47.12 13.71 -2.80
CA THR A 5 46.06 12.78 -3.22
C THR A 5 44.75 13.52 -3.27
N ALA A 6 44.27 13.78 -4.49
CA ALA A 6 42.93 14.30 -4.74
C ALA A 6 41.87 13.27 -4.34
N ILE A 7 41.00 13.61 -3.39
CA ILE A 7 39.82 12.83 -3.03
C ILE A 7 38.81 13.00 -4.18
N PRO A 8 38.36 11.92 -4.83
CA PRO A 8 37.36 12.05 -5.88
C PRO A 8 36.02 12.50 -5.26
N SER A 9 35.52 13.65 -5.68
CA SER A 9 34.17 14.12 -5.35
C SER A 9 33.16 13.12 -5.88
N ARG A 10 32.52 12.36 -4.98
CA ARG A 10 31.35 11.55 -5.27
C ARG A 10 30.16 12.46 -5.58
N ASN A 11 30.11 13.02 -6.76
CA ASN A 11 28.89 13.53 -7.36
C ASN A 11 28.16 12.32 -7.94
N SER A 12 27.58 11.46 -7.10
CA SER A 12 26.67 10.40 -7.53
C SER A 12 25.41 11.10 -8.08
N ARG A 13 25.30 11.17 -9.41
CA ARG A 13 24.01 11.51 -10.05
C ARG A 13 22.97 10.60 -9.42
N LEU A 14 21.94 11.19 -8.79
CA LEU A 14 20.80 10.43 -8.32
C LEU A 14 20.24 9.63 -9.50
N SER A 15 19.96 8.36 -9.28
CA SER A 15 19.54 7.41 -10.31
C SER A 15 18.07 7.57 -10.72
N TYR A 16 17.33 8.56 -10.16
CA TYR A 16 15.91 8.81 -10.41
C TYR A 16 15.62 10.28 -10.71
N ASP A 17 14.48 10.54 -11.35
CA ASP A 17 14.02 11.90 -11.70
C ASP A 17 13.47 12.64 -10.46
N ARG A 18 14.08 13.78 -10.13
CA ARG A 18 13.67 14.64 -9.02
C ARG A 18 12.31 15.31 -9.22
N ALA A 19 11.97 15.67 -10.45
CA ALA A 19 10.66 16.29 -10.74
C ALA A 19 9.55 15.24 -10.53
N ARG A 20 9.78 14.00 -10.96
CA ARG A 20 8.88 12.87 -10.70
C ARG A 20 8.74 12.61 -9.20
N LEU A 21 9.85 12.61 -8.43
CA LEU A 21 9.80 12.47 -6.97
C LEU A 21 8.96 13.57 -6.32
N ALA A 22 9.14 14.83 -6.72
CA ALA A 22 8.35 15.93 -6.17
C ALA A 22 6.85 15.77 -6.46
N ALA A 23 6.48 15.35 -7.68
CA ALA A 23 5.10 15.08 -8.03
C ALA A 23 4.50 13.92 -7.22
N CYS A 24 5.24 12.82 -7.05
CA CYS A 24 4.83 11.68 -6.22
C CYS A 24 4.67 12.09 -4.76
N ALA A 25 5.59 12.89 -4.20
CA ALA A 25 5.52 13.38 -2.84
C ALA A 25 4.24 14.21 -2.61
N GLN A 26 3.90 15.12 -3.53
CA GLN A 26 2.67 15.91 -3.42
C GLN A 26 1.41 15.04 -3.45
N ALA A 27 1.36 14.03 -4.32
CA ALA A 27 0.23 13.11 -4.38
C ALA A 27 0.11 12.27 -3.09
N ILE A 28 1.22 11.75 -2.56
CA ILE A 28 1.26 11.01 -1.28
C ILE A 28 0.78 11.89 -0.11
N ILE A 29 1.24 13.15 -0.04
CA ILE A 29 0.84 14.10 0.99
C ILE A 29 -0.65 14.40 0.91
N ALA A 30 -1.19 14.60 -0.30
CA ALA A 30 -2.61 14.86 -0.50
C ALA A 30 -3.47 13.66 -0.07
N ALA A 31 -3.08 12.44 -0.47
CA ALA A 31 -3.73 11.20 -0.04
C ALA A 31 -3.67 11.04 1.48
N GLY A 32 -2.51 11.34 2.09
CA GLY A 32 -2.34 11.30 3.55
C GLY A 32 -3.32 12.20 4.29
N ARG A 33 -3.49 13.43 3.85
CA ARG A 33 -4.46 14.36 4.43
C ARG A 33 -5.89 13.86 4.30
N LYS A 34 -6.27 13.38 3.10
CA LYS A 34 -7.62 12.87 2.83
C LYS A 34 -7.93 11.66 3.71
N LEU A 35 -7.09 10.64 3.67
CA LEU A 35 -7.30 9.39 4.41
C LEU A 35 -7.16 9.58 5.93
N GLY A 36 -6.27 10.49 6.37
CA GLY A 36 -6.15 10.89 7.77
C GLY A 36 -7.41 11.58 8.29
N ALA A 37 -7.99 12.50 7.52
CA ALA A 37 -9.25 13.17 7.85
C ALA A 37 -10.44 12.19 7.95
N GLN A 38 -10.38 11.08 7.22
CA GLN A 38 -11.36 9.99 7.28
C GLN A 38 -11.12 8.99 8.44
N GLY A 39 -10.04 9.17 9.22
CA GLY A 39 -9.70 8.28 10.33
C GLY A 39 -9.10 6.93 9.90
N LEU A 40 -8.56 6.82 8.68
CA LEU A 40 -8.03 5.59 8.15
C LEU A 40 -6.54 5.36 8.48
N THR A 41 -5.90 6.31 9.18
CA THR A 41 -4.47 6.26 9.53
C THR A 41 -4.21 6.59 11.01
N PRO A 42 -4.88 5.89 11.95
CA PRO A 42 -4.79 6.23 13.37
C PRO A 42 -3.36 6.05 13.91
N ALA A 43 -3.01 6.85 14.94
CA ALA A 43 -1.80 6.69 15.75
C ALA A 43 -0.49 6.58 14.93
N THR A 44 -0.33 7.42 13.90
CA THR A 44 0.84 7.43 12.99
C THR A 44 1.08 6.13 12.21
N SER A 45 0.08 5.24 12.20
CA SER A 45 0.09 4.00 11.42
C SER A 45 0.03 4.26 9.91
N SER A 46 -0.06 3.20 9.13
CA SER A 46 -0.18 3.26 7.67
C SER A 46 1.13 3.63 6.95
N ASN A 47 1.18 3.33 5.67
CA ASN A 47 2.27 3.73 4.78
C ASN A 47 1.77 3.80 3.33
N PHE A 48 2.31 4.75 2.57
CA PHE A 48 1.90 5.06 1.20
C PHE A 48 3.12 5.14 0.32
N SER A 49 2.97 4.74 -0.94
CA SER A 49 4.05 4.84 -1.90
C SER A 49 3.55 5.13 -3.31
N MET A 50 4.45 5.62 -4.16
CA MET A 50 4.27 5.74 -5.61
C MET A 50 5.52 5.28 -6.34
N ARG A 51 5.32 4.56 -7.45
CA ARG A 51 6.40 4.16 -8.35
C ARG A 51 7.02 5.38 -9.01
N LEU A 52 8.33 5.52 -8.91
CA LEU A 52 9.11 6.54 -9.63
C LEU A 52 9.50 6.06 -11.03
N ASP A 53 10.07 4.87 -11.10
CA ASP A 53 10.53 4.21 -12.32
C ASP A 53 10.54 2.67 -12.10
N SER A 54 11.20 1.94 -12.99
CA SER A 54 11.30 0.47 -12.90
C SER A 54 12.13 -0.02 -11.71
N SER A 55 12.93 0.85 -11.08
CA SER A 55 13.91 0.50 -10.06
C SER A 55 13.67 1.17 -8.71
N HIS A 56 12.81 2.22 -8.67
CA HIS A 56 12.63 3.06 -7.48
C HIS A 56 11.16 3.36 -7.19
N ALA A 57 10.86 3.56 -5.91
CA ALA A 57 9.59 4.08 -5.43
C ALA A 57 9.80 5.20 -4.40
N ALA A 58 8.90 6.18 -4.39
CA ALA A 58 8.74 7.14 -3.30
C ALA A 58 7.86 6.51 -2.23
N VAL A 59 8.26 6.55 -0.96
CA VAL A 59 7.52 5.94 0.16
C VAL A 59 7.55 6.85 1.38
N THR A 60 6.52 6.79 2.21
CA THR A 60 6.48 7.52 3.49
C THR A 60 7.53 6.99 4.46
N VAL A 61 8.22 7.90 5.14
CA VAL A 61 9.13 7.58 6.25
C VAL A 61 8.32 6.96 7.40
N SER A 62 8.91 5.96 8.06
CA SER A 62 8.28 5.25 9.18
C SER A 62 7.91 6.18 10.34
N GLY A 63 6.75 5.94 10.98
CA GLY A 63 6.32 6.63 12.19
C GLY A 63 5.83 8.07 12.01
N ARG A 64 5.59 8.52 10.77
CA ARG A 64 5.06 9.86 10.48
C ARG A 64 3.54 9.88 10.48
N ASP A 65 2.96 10.97 10.98
CA ASP A 65 1.52 11.23 10.89
C ASP A 65 1.13 11.46 9.42
N LYS A 66 0.28 10.58 8.88
CA LYS A 66 -0.12 10.64 7.46
C LYS A 66 -0.98 11.86 7.15
N GLY A 67 -1.71 12.39 8.14
CA GLY A 67 -2.50 13.62 8.00
C GLY A 67 -1.65 14.89 7.94
N ALA A 68 -0.39 14.84 8.38
CA ALA A 68 0.51 16.00 8.51
C ALA A 68 1.85 15.84 7.76
N LEU A 69 1.88 14.99 6.73
CA LEU A 69 3.10 14.75 5.94
C LEU A 69 3.62 16.02 5.27
N THR A 70 4.94 16.12 5.21
CA THR A 70 5.72 17.12 4.46
C THR A 70 6.59 16.42 3.41
N PRO A 71 7.21 17.14 2.45
CA PRO A 71 8.14 16.53 1.50
C PRO A 71 9.32 15.81 2.16
N ASP A 72 9.76 16.22 3.34
CA ASP A 72 10.85 15.59 4.11
C ASP A 72 10.45 14.24 4.72
N ASP A 73 9.15 13.95 4.76
CA ASP A 73 8.61 12.67 5.22
C ASP A 73 8.46 11.63 4.08
N ILE A 74 8.93 11.98 2.88
CA ILE A 74 8.94 11.09 1.73
C ILE A 74 10.38 10.76 1.36
N MET A 75 10.67 9.47 1.24
CA MET A 75 11.99 8.97 0.88
C MET A 75 11.93 8.10 -0.37
N VAL A 76 13.08 7.84 -0.97
CA VAL A 76 13.21 6.92 -2.10
C VAL A 76 13.76 5.59 -1.61
N VAL A 77 13.17 4.51 -2.15
CA VAL A 77 13.63 3.14 -1.95
C VAL A 77 13.86 2.45 -3.29
N ASP A 78 14.76 1.47 -3.31
CA ASP A 78 14.88 0.54 -4.43
C ASP A 78 13.78 -0.54 -4.38
N MET A 79 13.69 -1.40 -5.40
CA MET A 79 12.71 -2.49 -5.42
C MET A 79 12.99 -3.63 -4.43
N GLY A 80 14.12 -3.59 -3.73
CA GLY A 80 14.41 -4.42 -2.56
C GLY A 80 13.93 -3.81 -1.23
N GLY A 81 13.36 -2.60 -1.27
CA GLY A 81 12.90 -1.88 -0.07
C GLY A 81 14.02 -1.13 0.67
N ASN A 82 15.23 -1.03 0.09
CA ASN A 82 16.36 -0.35 0.72
C ASN A 82 16.32 1.15 0.42
N ALA A 83 16.69 1.97 1.41
CA ALA A 83 16.78 3.42 1.26
C ALA A 83 17.82 3.83 0.21
N VAL A 84 17.44 4.76 -0.68
CA VAL A 84 18.32 5.32 -1.71
C VAL A 84 18.59 6.80 -1.42
N GLY A 85 19.85 7.13 -1.18
CA GLY A 85 20.28 8.51 -0.97
C GLY A 85 19.77 9.18 0.32
N SER A 86 19.29 8.39 1.28
CA SER A 86 18.73 8.86 2.56
C SER A 86 19.21 7.99 3.70
N SER A 87 19.37 8.59 4.89
CA SER A 87 19.60 7.87 6.16
C SER A 87 18.29 7.61 6.92
N ALA A 88 17.15 8.09 6.41
CA ALA A 88 15.84 7.83 7.00
C ALA A 88 15.51 6.33 6.90
N ARG A 89 14.73 5.84 7.87
CA ARG A 89 14.34 4.45 7.93
C ARG A 89 13.00 4.25 7.20
N PRO A 90 12.93 3.41 6.15
CA PRO A 90 11.66 3.01 5.57
C PRO A 90 10.84 2.18 6.55
N SER A 91 9.54 2.07 6.34
CA SER A 91 8.70 1.11 7.08
C SER A 91 9.23 -0.31 6.86
N ALA A 92 9.14 -1.16 7.88
CA ALA A 92 9.44 -2.60 7.74
C ALA A 92 8.57 -3.25 6.64
N GLU A 93 7.41 -2.71 6.37
CA GLU A 93 6.44 -3.17 5.38
C GLU A 93 6.70 -2.64 3.95
N THR A 94 7.74 -1.83 3.74
CA THR A 94 8.10 -1.31 2.42
C THR A 94 8.29 -2.43 1.38
N LEU A 95 8.75 -3.61 1.82
CA LEU A 95 8.88 -4.78 0.95
C LEU A 95 7.56 -5.21 0.32
N LEU A 96 6.42 -5.05 1.01
CA LEU A 96 5.10 -5.36 0.46
C LEU A 96 4.71 -4.39 -0.66
N HIS A 97 5.06 -3.10 -0.54
CA HIS A 97 4.82 -2.11 -1.60
C HIS A 97 5.65 -2.43 -2.84
N THR A 98 6.94 -2.65 -2.68
CA THR A 98 7.83 -2.96 -3.81
C THR A 98 7.47 -4.30 -4.45
N HIS A 99 7.03 -5.28 -3.67
CA HIS A 99 6.51 -6.54 -4.17
C HIS A 99 5.28 -6.35 -5.07
N ILE A 100 4.30 -5.52 -4.65
CA ILE A 100 3.13 -5.17 -5.48
C ILE A 100 3.59 -4.57 -6.81
N TYR A 101 4.56 -3.63 -6.80
CA TYR A 101 5.11 -3.07 -8.02
C TYR A 101 5.81 -4.09 -8.92
N GLN A 102 6.44 -5.09 -8.36
CA GLN A 102 7.09 -6.16 -9.14
C GLN A 102 6.07 -7.12 -9.77
N ARG A 103 4.92 -7.33 -9.12
CA ARG A 103 3.88 -8.26 -9.57
C ARG A 103 2.86 -7.64 -10.50
N PHE A 104 2.53 -6.38 -10.31
CA PHE A 104 1.51 -5.66 -11.06
C PHE A 104 2.16 -4.50 -11.82
N ALA A 105 2.40 -4.70 -13.12
CA ALA A 105 3.09 -3.73 -13.96
C ALA A 105 2.37 -2.37 -14.01
N ASP A 106 1.04 -2.40 -13.95
CA ASP A 106 0.19 -1.20 -14.00
C ASP A 106 0.04 -0.51 -12.62
N ALA A 107 0.48 -1.14 -11.52
CA ALA A 107 0.44 -0.51 -10.21
C ALA A 107 1.47 0.61 -10.13
N ASN A 108 1.01 1.85 -9.91
CA ASN A 108 1.87 3.03 -9.73
C ASN A 108 1.67 3.72 -8.38
N ALA A 109 0.64 3.37 -7.63
CA ALA A 109 0.42 3.81 -6.26
C ALA A 109 0.00 2.62 -5.39
N VAL A 110 0.51 2.53 -4.17
CA VAL A 110 0.12 1.53 -3.16
C VAL A 110 -0.23 2.25 -1.87
N LEU A 111 -1.39 1.93 -1.33
CA LEU A 111 -1.89 2.44 -0.06
C LEU A 111 -2.07 1.28 0.92
N HIS A 112 -1.56 1.48 2.14
CA HIS A 112 -1.83 0.64 3.28
C HIS A 112 -2.46 1.47 4.40
N THR A 113 -3.65 1.08 4.84
CA THR A 113 -4.43 1.81 5.85
C THR A 113 -4.88 0.89 6.98
N HIS A 114 -5.22 1.50 8.14
CA HIS A 114 -5.63 0.82 9.37
C HIS A 114 -6.92 1.44 9.91
N SER A 115 -8.04 1.21 9.29
CA SER A 115 -9.32 1.62 9.88
C SER A 115 -9.82 0.59 10.91
N ARG A 116 -10.78 1.02 11.74
CA ARG A 116 -11.50 0.10 12.62
C ARG A 116 -12.22 -0.98 11.81
N THR A 117 -12.86 -0.60 10.70
CA THR A 117 -13.56 -1.52 9.79
C THR A 117 -12.62 -2.59 9.26
N GLN A 118 -11.48 -2.18 8.69
CA GLN A 118 -10.45 -3.08 8.15
C GLN A 118 -9.89 -4.02 9.21
N THR A 119 -9.58 -3.49 10.39
CA THR A 119 -9.04 -4.28 11.50
C THR A 119 -10.04 -5.31 12.00
N VAL A 120 -11.31 -4.94 12.19
CA VAL A 120 -12.34 -5.86 12.66
C VAL A 120 -12.68 -6.89 11.59
N ALA A 121 -12.81 -6.48 10.32
CA ALA A 121 -13.07 -7.40 9.22
C ALA A 121 -11.93 -8.42 9.08
N SER A 122 -10.66 -7.98 9.11
CA SER A 122 -9.53 -8.90 9.01
C SER A 122 -9.53 -9.95 10.12
N ARG A 123 -9.87 -9.58 11.38
CA ARG A 123 -10.02 -10.52 12.50
C ARG A 123 -11.17 -11.50 12.30
N LEU A 124 -12.32 -10.97 11.88
CA LEU A 124 -13.52 -11.79 11.74
C LEU A 124 -13.38 -12.84 10.65
N PHE A 125 -12.72 -12.48 9.54
CA PHE A 125 -12.60 -13.35 8.37
C PHE A 125 -11.28 -14.13 8.29
N ALA A 126 -10.32 -13.90 9.20
CA ALA A 126 -9.07 -14.65 9.25
C ALA A 126 -9.24 -16.18 9.28
N PRO A 127 -10.20 -16.75 10.05
CA PRO A 127 -10.41 -18.21 10.04
C PRO A 127 -10.84 -18.77 8.68
N ALA A 128 -11.54 -17.96 7.86
CA ALA A 128 -11.94 -18.34 6.49
C ALA A 128 -10.84 -18.09 5.46
N GLY A 129 -9.80 -17.31 5.81
CA GLY A 129 -8.70 -16.92 4.93
C GLY A 129 -9.06 -15.86 3.89
N HIS A 130 -10.31 -15.45 3.80
CA HIS A 130 -10.77 -14.37 2.90
C HIS A 130 -12.14 -13.85 3.35
N VAL A 131 -12.51 -12.66 2.85
CA VAL A 131 -13.88 -12.16 2.81
C VAL A 131 -14.36 -12.13 1.36
N SER A 132 -15.52 -12.73 1.08
CA SER A 132 -16.15 -12.64 -0.23
C SER A 132 -17.12 -11.45 -0.23
N LEU A 133 -16.91 -10.53 -1.15
CA LEU A 133 -17.76 -9.38 -1.42
C LEU A 133 -18.63 -9.74 -2.63
N ASP A 134 -19.92 -9.99 -2.42
CA ASP A 134 -20.81 -10.56 -3.42
C ASP A 134 -22.05 -9.70 -3.64
N GLY A 135 -22.43 -9.48 -4.90
CA GLY A 135 -23.68 -8.84 -5.27
C GLY A 135 -23.75 -7.32 -5.04
N TYR A 136 -22.62 -6.66 -4.78
CA TYR A 136 -22.59 -5.22 -4.55
C TYR A 136 -22.37 -4.42 -5.83
N GLU A 137 -23.19 -3.38 -6.04
CA GLU A 137 -23.02 -2.46 -7.18
C GLU A 137 -21.64 -1.80 -7.18
N LEU A 138 -21.06 -1.53 -5.99
CA LEU A 138 -19.78 -0.87 -5.84
C LEU A 138 -18.59 -1.75 -6.31
N LEU A 139 -18.77 -3.03 -6.56
CA LEU A 139 -17.74 -3.89 -7.15
C LEU A 139 -17.25 -3.38 -8.51
N LYS A 140 -18.06 -2.63 -9.23
CA LYS A 140 -17.70 -1.99 -10.51
C LYS A 140 -16.55 -0.96 -10.41
N VAL A 141 -16.15 -0.59 -9.20
CA VAL A 141 -14.95 0.22 -8.97
C VAL A 141 -13.67 -0.52 -9.38
N PHE A 142 -13.69 -1.85 -9.27
CA PHE A 142 -12.54 -2.69 -9.55
C PHE A 142 -12.45 -3.04 -11.03
N ALA A 143 -11.25 -2.99 -11.59
CA ALA A 143 -11.02 -3.23 -13.01
C ALA A 143 -11.55 -4.60 -13.45
N GLY A 144 -12.26 -4.62 -14.60
CA GLY A 144 -12.86 -5.84 -15.14
C GLY A 144 -14.24 -6.19 -14.57
N GLN A 145 -14.71 -5.52 -13.51
CA GLN A 145 -16.05 -5.72 -12.98
C GLN A 145 -17.06 -4.79 -13.66
N THR A 146 -17.99 -5.36 -14.41
CA THR A 146 -18.98 -4.59 -15.21
C THR A 146 -20.40 -4.72 -14.71
N THR A 147 -20.66 -5.62 -13.76
CA THR A 147 -21.97 -5.90 -13.18
C THR A 147 -21.88 -6.11 -11.69
N HIS A 148 -22.98 -5.99 -10.96
CA HIS A 148 -23.10 -6.38 -9.57
C HIS A 148 -23.24 -7.91 -9.39
N GLU A 149 -23.62 -8.64 -10.44
CA GLU A 149 -23.77 -10.10 -10.44
C GLU A 149 -22.38 -10.77 -10.51
N THR A 150 -21.52 -10.45 -9.55
CA THR A 150 -20.14 -10.91 -9.44
C THR A 150 -19.70 -10.93 -7.98
N HIS A 151 -18.57 -11.56 -7.70
CA HIS A 151 -17.94 -11.53 -6.40
C HIS A 151 -16.44 -11.26 -6.51
N ILE A 152 -15.88 -10.73 -5.45
CA ILE A 152 -14.44 -10.54 -5.26
C ILE A 152 -14.04 -11.15 -3.92
N ASP A 153 -13.12 -12.10 -3.93
CA ASP A 153 -12.48 -12.62 -2.73
C ASP A 153 -11.31 -11.71 -2.32
N VAL A 154 -11.40 -11.11 -1.14
CA VAL A 154 -10.31 -10.32 -0.53
C VAL A 154 -9.59 -11.22 0.47
N PRO A 155 -8.36 -11.69 0.19
CA PRO A 155 -7.66 -12.59 1.08
C PRO A 155 -7.29 -11.91 2.40
N VAL A 156 -7.26 -12.71 3.47
CA VAL A 156 -6.80 -12.32 4.80
C VAL A 156 -5.56 -13.15 5.14
N PHE A 157 -4.41 -12.49 5.18
CA PHE A 157 -3.15 -13.14 5.52
C PHE A 157 -2.85 -13.05 7.03
N PRO A 158 -2.18 -14.04 7.63
CA PRO A 158 -1.72 -13.95 9.00
C PRO A 158 -0.79 -12.74 9.22
N ASN A 159 -0.91 -12.11 10.38
CA ASN A 159 -0.01 -11.03 10.77
C ASN A 159 1.35 -11.62 11.19
N THR A 160 2.36 -11.43 10.36
CA THR A 160 3.74 -11.85 10.63
C THR A 160 4.66 -10.63 10.56
N GLN A 161 5.68 -10.58 11.42
CA GLN A 161 6.73 -9.58 11.36
C GLN A 161 7.84 -9.96 10.36
N HIS A 162 7.78 -11.17 9.79
CA HIS A 162 8.71 -11.63 8.77
C HIS A 162 8.15 -11.36 7.38
N MET A 163 8.42 -10.16 6.85
CA MET A 163 7.87 -9.69 5.57
C MET A 163 8.13 -10.62 4.37
N PRO A 164 9.28 -11.30 4.23
CA PRO A 164 9.46 -12.28 3.16
C PRO A 164 8.44 -13.41 3.18
N GLU A 165 8.06 -13.91 4.36
CA GLU A 165 7.01 -14.92 4.50
C GLU A 165 5.65 -14.41 4.02
N LEU A 166 5.32 -13.15 4.35
CA LEU A 166 4.06 -12.55 3.89
C LEU A 166 4.05 -12.37 2.37
N VAL A 167 5.17 -11.95 1.78
CA VAL A 167 5.34 -11.88 0.32
C VAL A 167 5.08 -13.25 -0.33
N GLU A 168 5.63 -14.33 0.21
CA GLU A 168 5.41 -15.68 -0.32
C GLU A 168 3.93 -16.11 -0.27
N ARG A 169 3.21 -15.74 0.80
CA ARG A 169 1.77 -16.01 0.93
C ARG A 169 0.95 -15.24 -0.09
N VAL A 170 1.25 -13.96 -0.29
CA VAL A 170 0.61 -13.13 -1.34
C VAL A 170 0.90 -13.71 -2.72
N ASP A 171 2.14 -14.11 -2.99
CA ASP A 171 2.52 -14.76 -4.24
C ASP A 171 1.77 -16.08 -4.49
N ALA A 172 1.54 -16.86 -3.45
CA ALA A 172 0.78 -18.10 -3.58
C ALA A 172 -0.66 -17.83 -4.02
N TRP A 173 -1.28 -16.75 -3.51
CA TRP A 173 -2.60 -16.31 -3.95
C TRP A 173 -2.62 -15.85 -5.40
N ILE A 174 -1.64 -15.03 -5.80
CA ILE A 174 -1.51 -14.53 -7.18
C ILE A 174 -1.34 -15.69 -8.17
N ARG A 175 -0.53 -16.70 -7.83
CA ARG A 175 -0.33 -17.89 -8.68
C ARG A 175 -1.57 -18.76 -8.84
N ALA A 176 -2.56 -18.62 -7.96
CA ALA A 176 -3.84 -19.31 -8.12
C ALA A 176 -4.77 -18.67 -9.17
N ASP A 177 -4.26 -17.66 -9.91
CA ASP A 177 -4.96 -16.93 -10.98
C ASP A 177 -6.31 -16.32 -10.53
N LYS A 178 -6.36 -15.90 -9.28
CA LYS A 178 -7.52 -15.20 -8.73
C LYS A 178 -7.34 -13.69 -8.87
N PRO A 179 -8.38 -12.96 -9.29
CA PRO A 179 -8.34 -11.49 -9.29
C PRO A 179 -7.94 -10.96 -7.91
N LEU A 180 -7.01 -10.03 -7.87
CA LEU A 180 -6.51 -9.44 -6.64
C LEU A 180 -6.46 -7.93 -6.77
N TYR A 181 -7.27 -7.22 -5.99
CA TYR A 181 -7.35 -5.75 -5.94
C TYR A 181 -6.85 -5.18 -4.61
N GLY A 182 -6.71 -6.03 -3.63
CA GLY A 182 -6.23 -5.72 -2.29
C GLY A 182 -6.23 -6.96 -1.43
N TYR A 183 -5.60 -6.88 -0.26
CA TYR A 183 -5.57 -7.95 0.74
C TYR A 183 -5.55 -7.37 2.15
N LEU A 184 -6.13 -8.11 3.07
CA LEU A 184 -6.14 -7.81 4.50
C LEU A 184 -5.01 -8.57 5.20
N ILE A 185 -4.51 -7.98 6.30
CA ILE A 185 -3.64 -8.66 7.26
C ILE A 185 -4.40 -8.76 8.58
N ASP A 186 -4.46 -9.95 9.17
CA ASP A 186 -5.21 -10.27 10.40
C ASP A 186 -4.91 -9.29 11.55
N GLY A 187 -5.95 -8.62 12.05
CA GLY A 187 -5.85 -7.66 13.13
C GLY A 187 -5.03 -6.41 12.83
N HIS A 188 -4.83 -6.09 11.53
CA HIS A 188 -3.93 -5.04 11.08
C HIS A 188 -4.69 -4.02 10.20
N GLY A 189 -4.71 -4.24 8.89
CA GLY A 189 -5.30 -3.33 7.93
C GLY A 189 -5.35 -3.92 6.54
N ILE A 190 -5.53 -3.05 5.53
CA ILE A 190 -5.62 -3.42 4.12
C ILE A 190 -4.47 -2.85 3.30
N TYR A 191 -4.02 -3.60 2.30
CA TYR A 191 -3.22 -3.14 1.17
C TYR A 191 -4.08 -3.10 -0.08
N THR A 192 -3.97 -2.01 -0.83
CA THR A 192 -4.53 -1.91 -2.18
C THR A 192 -3.65 -1.01 -3.05
N TRP A 193 -3.86 -1.04 -4.35
CA TRP A 193 -3.07 -0.30 -5.32
C TRP A 193 -3.92 0.17 -6.49
N GLY A 194 -3.35 1.03 -7.31
CA GLY A 194 -3.97 1.55 -8.52
C GLY A 194 -2.93 1.99 -9.55
N ARG A 195 -3.39 2.25 -10.76
CA ARG A 195 -2.59 2.83 -11.86
C ARG A 195 -2.13 4.24 -11.55
N ASP A 196 -2.80 4.90 -10.62
CA ASP A 196 -2.46 6.18 -10.04
C ASP A 196 -2.98 6.29 -8.60
N MET A 197 -2.67 7.40 -7.93
CA MET A 197 -3.11 7.64 -6.55
C MET A 197 -4.64 7.73 -6.45
N ALA A 198 -5.31 8.32 -7.43
CA ALA A 198 -6.76 8.48 -7.41
C ALA A 198 -7.49 7.14 -7.51
N GLU A 199 -6.97 6.19 -8.28
CA GLU A 199 -7.52 4.82 -8.35
C GLU A 199 -7.26 4.06 -7.05
N ALA A 200 -6.06 4.15 -6.48
CA ALA A 200 -5.75 3.53 -5.19
C ALA A 200 -6.65 4.07 -4.05
N GLU A 201 -6.90 5.38 -4.02
CA GLU A 201 -7.84 5.99 -3.08
C GLU A 201 -9.27 5.48 -3.26
N ARG A 202 -9.75 5.37 -4.50
CA ARG A 202 -11.08 4.81 -4.78
C ARG A 202 -11.20 3.36 -4.32
N HIS A 203 -10.14 2.57 -4.48
CA HIS A 203 -10.12 1.20 -3.98
C HIS A 203 -10.19 1.16 -2.45
N ILE A 204 -9.47 2.05 -1.73
CA ILE A 204 -9.59 2.17 -0.26
C ILE A 204 -11.02 2.51 0.14
N GLU A 205 -11.64 3.50 -0.51
CA GLU A 205 -13.03 3.91 -0.22
C GLU A 205 -14.01 2.76 -0.46
N ALA A 206 -13.86 2.02 -1.57
CA ALA A 206 -14.70 0.88 -1.89
C ALA A 206 -14.55 -0.25 -0.88
N PHE A 207 -13.32 -0.62 -0.52
CA PHE A 207 -13.08 -1.65 0.49
C PHE A 207 -13.61 -1.25 1.87
N GLU A 208 -13.39 0.00 2.30
CA GLU A 208 -13.91 0.49 3.57
C GLU A 208 -15.43 0.38 3.65
N PHE A 209 -16.13 0.80 2.59
CA PHE A 209 -17.57 0.70 2.51
C PHE A 209 -18.06 -0.75 2.50
N LEU A 210 -17.49 -1.59 1.61
CA LEU A 210 -17.94 -2.97 1.43
C LEU A 210 -17.65 -3.85 2.65
N LEU A 211 -16.48 -3.71 3.26
CA LEU A 211 -16.16 -4.40 4.52
C LEU A 211 -17.08 -3.96 5.65
N GLY A 212 -17.44 -2.67 5.69
CA GLY A 212 -18.42 -2.15 6.64
C GLY A 212 -19.79 -2.82 6.47
N CYS A 213 -20.26 -2.95 5.22
CA CYS A 213 -21.51 -3.65 4.91
C CYS A 213 -21.47 -5.11 5.39
N GLU A 214 -20.39 -5.84 5.13
CA GLU A 214 -20.24 -7.24 5.58
C GLU A 214 -20.26 -7.36 7.12
N LEU A 215 -19.62 -6.44 7.83
CA LEU A 215 -19.64 -6.42 9.29
C LEU A 215 -21.03 -6.14 9.84
N ASP A 216 -21.77 -5.20 9.26
CA ASP A 216 -23.12 -4.86 9.68
C ASP A 216 -24.11 -5.99 9.38
N LEU A 217 -24.02 -6.63 8.20
CA LEU A 217 -24.84 -7.79 7.88
C LEU A 217 -24.62 -8.96 8.84
N ARG A 218 -23.36 -9.19 9.27
CA ARG A 218 -23.04 -10.21 10.27
C ARG A 218 -23.63 -9.89 11.63
N ARG A 219 -23.56 -8.63 12.05
CA ARG A 219 -24.14 -8.17 13.32
C ARG A 219 -25.67 -8.31 13.35
N LEU A 220 -26.34 -8.09 12.21
CA LEU A 220 -27.78 -8.22 12.09
C LEU A 220 -28.26 -9.67 12.06
N LYS A 221 -27.39 -10.63 11.74
CA LYS A 221 -27.70 -12.07 11.69
C LYS A 221 -27.31 -12.82 12.97
N SER A 222 -26.62 -12.18 13.92
CA SER A 222 -26.22 -12.72 15.21
C SER A 222 -27.28 -12.40 16.28
#